data_2330a6836c8d9b79d57826576f2ae4d9
#
_entry.id   2330a6836c8d9b79d57826576f2ae4d9
#
_cell.length_a   1.000
_cell.length_b   1.000
_cell.length_c   1.000
_cell.angle_alpha   90.00
_cell.angle_beta   90.00
_cell.angle_gamma   90.00
#
_symmetry.space_group_name_H-M   'P 1'
#
loop_
_entity.id
_entity.type
_entity.pdbx_description
1 polymer ?
#
loop_
_entity_poly.entity_id
_entity_poly.type
_entity_poly.pdbx_seq_one_letter_code
_entity_poly.pdbx_strand_id
1 'polypeptide(L)'
;LSEILGFDDLTALNSTVNKLIGYLSSTKNGGRFEMANSVWCHSDYVINQAYEENMARIFYAEINGRDFDDPSTLDFINGWCNEKSHGMIPSVIDKFDRRCTFQLINALYYSGQWKKPFKAADTYDSLFKGTKGESSVAMMHTEKAVYYLESDFA
;
A
#
# COMPACT_ATOMS: atom_id res chain seq x y z
N LEU A 1 -8.17 20.55 -2.34
CA LEU A 1 -7.25 19.40 -2.44
C LEU A 1 -5.98 19.78 -3.21
N SER A 2 -6.11 20.47 -4.36
CA SER A 2 -4.97 20.98 -5.13
C SER A 2 -4.05 21.88 -4.33
N GLU A 3 -4.61 22.78 -3.54
CA GLU A 3 -3.86 23.67 -2.64
C GLU A 3 -3.05 22.88 -1.58
N ILE A 4 -3.65 21.82 -1.00
CA ILE A 4 -2.98 20.96 0.00
C ILE A 4 -1.84 20.15 -0.65
N LEU A 5 -2.04 19.70 -1.88
CA LEU A 5 -1.08 18.88 -2.62
C LEU A 5 -0.06 19.71 -3.40
N GLY A 6 -0.18 21.04 -3.42
CA GLY A 6 0.73 21.93 -4.14
C GLY A 6 0.64 21.84 -5.66
N PHE A 7 -0.52 21.44 -6.21
CA PHE A 7 -0.76 21.35 -7.66
C PHE A 7 -1.86 22.30 -8.09
N ASP A 8 -1.56 23.16 -9.04
CA ASP A 8 -2.53 24.12 -9.59
C ASP A 8 -3.38 23.51 -10.72
N ASP A 9 -2.91 22.44 -11.36
CA ASP A 9 -3.57 21.75 -12.49
C ASP A 9 -3.81 20.27 -12.17
N LEU A 10 -5.10 19.90 -12.08
CA LEU A 10 -5.51 18.51 -11.86
C LEU A 10 -5.12 17.58 -13.03
N THR A 11 -5.06 18.10 -14.26
CA THR A 11 -4.66 17.31 -15.42
C THR A 11 -3.18 16.94 -15.35
N ALA A 12 -2.35 17.90 -14.95
CA ALA A 12 -0.92 17.68 -14.74
C ALA A 12 -0.68 16.72 -13.57
N LEU A 13 -1.43 16.88 -12.47
CA LEU A 13 -1.39 15.96 -11.33
C LEU A 13 -1.73 14.52 -11.75
N ASN A 14 -2.86 14.34 -12.44
CA ASN A 14 -3.32 13.02 -12.87
C ASN A 14 -2.31 12.35 -13.83
N SER A 15 -1.74 13.12 -14.76
CA SER A 15 -0.68 12.63 -15.66
C SER A 15 0.57 12.19 -14.89
N THR A 16 0.97 12.97 -13.89
CA THR A 16 2.14 12.69 -13.06
C THR A 16 1.93 11.45 -12.20
N VAL A 17 0.77 11.32 -11.55
CA VAL A 17 0.40 10.15 -10.74
C VAL A 17 0.41 8.88 -11.59
N ASN A 18 -0.22 8.91 -12.76
CA ASN A 18 -0.28 7.76 -13.67
C ASN A 18 1.12 7.31 -14.11
N LYS A 19 2.00 8.26 -14.47
CA LYS A 19 3.41 7.98 -14.83
C LYS A 19 4.19 7.40 -13.65
N LEU A 20 3.98 7.94 -12.44
CA LEU A 20 4.65 7.48 -11.23
C LEU A 20 4.25 6.05 -10.89
N ILE A 21 2.94 5.74 -10.94
CA ILE A 21 2.45 4.38 -10.72
C ILE A 21 3.08 3.43 -11.73
N GLY A 22 3.07 3.78 -13.02
CA GLY A 22 3.67 2.96 -14.08
C GLY A 22 5.18 2.77 -13.91
N TYR A 23 5.90 3.79 -13.47
CA TYR A 23 7.33 3.70 -13.18
C TYR A 23 7.64 2.80 -11.99
N LEU A 24 6.92 2.96 -10.87
CA LEU A 24 7.10 2.18 -9.65
C LEU A 24 6.72 0.71 -9.86
N SER A 25 5.65 0.44 -10.61
CA SER A 25 5.21 -0.92 -10.93
C SER A 25 6.11 -1.63 -11.95
N SER A 26 7.10 -0.92 -12.52
CA SER A 26 8.05 -1.54 -13.45
C SER A 26 9.09 -2.37 -12.68
N THR A 27 9.21 -3.66 -13.02
CA THR A 27 10.13 -4.62 -12.35
C THR A 27 11.61 -4.47 -12.73
N LYS A 28 12.00 -3.40 -13.42
CA LYS A 28 13.33 -3.22 -14.01
C LYS A 28 14.49 -3.24 -13.03
N ASN A 29 14.23 -3.05 -11.72
CA ASN A 29 15.28 -2.95 -10.70
C ASN A 29 15.30 -4.11 -9.70
N GLY A 30 14.70 -5.27 -10.03
CA GLY A 30 14.72 -6.45 -9.16
C GLY A 30 13.81 -6.37 -7.94
N GLY A 31 13.04 -5.30 -7.79
CA GLY A 31 11.98 -5.14 -6.81
C GLY A 31 10.60 -5.26 -7.45
N ARG A 32 9.61 -5.68 -6.67
CA ARG A 32 8.20 -5.70 -7.04
C ARG A 32 7.47 -4.66 -6.21
N PHE A 33 6.87 -3.69 -6.87
CA PHE A 33 6.01 -2.69 -6.25
C PHE A 33 4.63 -2.80 -6.87
N GLU A 34 3.63 -3.02 -6.05
CA GLU A 34 2.24 -3.09 -6.46
C GLU A 34 1.42 -2.13 -5.61
N MET A 35 0.56 -1.39 -6.28
CA MET A 35 -0.40 -0.50 -5.65
C MET A 35 -1.78 -0.85 -6.16
N ALA A 36 -2.70 -1.12 -5.25
CA ALA A 36 -4.09 -1.37 -5.53
C ALA A 36 -4.94 -0.32 -4.84
N ASN A 37 -5.89 0.25 -5.56
CA ASN A 37 -6.84 1.21 -5.06
C ASN A 37 -8.24 0.66 -5.18
N SER A 38 -9.09 0.91 -4.19
CA SER A 38 -10.50 0.59 -4.27
C SER A 38 -11.38 1.66 -3.66
N VAL A 39 -12.56 1.79 -4.21
CA VAL A 39 -13.67 2.61 -3.73
C VAL A 39 -14.83 1.69 -3.45
N TRP A 40 -15.28 1.67 -2.21
CA TRP A 40 -16.46 0.94 -1.76
C TRP A 40 -17.53 1.95 -1.45
N CYS A 41 -18.68 1.83 -2.09
CA CYS A 41 -19.82 2.71 -1.89
C CYS A 41 -20.98 1.91 -1.31
N HIS A 42 -21.67 2.48 -0.33
CA HIS A 42 -22.91 1.87 0.16
C HIS A 42 -23.93 1.77 -0.99
N SER A 43 -24.59 0.62 -1.11
CA SER A 43 -25.50 0.29 -2.22
C SER A 43 -26.66 1.26 -2.41
N ASP A 44 -27.04 1.99 -1.36
CA ASP A 44 -28.09 3.01 -1.42
C ASP A 44 -27.67 4.29 -2.16
N TYR A 45 -26.38 4.42 -2.51
CA TYR A 45 -25.86 5.61 -3.17
C TYR A 45 -25.37 5.28 -4.57
N VAL A 46 -25.60 6.21 -5.48
CA VAL A 46 -25.10 6.13 -6.86
C VAL A 46 -23.84 6.97 -6.98
N ILE A 47 -22.77 6.35 -7.44
CA ILE A 47 -21.51 7.04 -7.73
C ILE A 47 -21.66 7.82 -9.03
N ASN A 48 -21.15 9.06 -9.06
CA ASN A 48 -21.12 9.84 -10.27
C ASN A 48 -20.23 9.15 -11.32
N GLN A 49 -20.78 8.94 -12.52
CA GLN A 49 -20.09 8.20 -13.59
C GLN A 49 -18.73 8.82 -13.95
N ALA A 50 -18.63 10.14 -14.04
CA ALA A 50 -17.37 10.82 -14.37
C ALA A 50 -16.32 10.63 -13.27
N TYR A 51 -16.73 10.51 -12.00
CA TYR A 51 -15.83 10.18 -10.90
C TYR A 51 -15.35 8.74 -11.01
N GLU A 52 -16.26 7.80 -11.26
CA GLU A 52 -15.96 6.37 -11.45
C GLU A 52 -14.94 6.16 -12.57
N GLU A 53 -15.21 6.74 -13.76
CA GLU A 53 -14.32 6.67 -14.90
C GLU A 53 -12.93 7.25 -14.62
N ASN A 54 -12.85 8.38 -13.89
CA ASN A 54 -11.57 8.97 -13.51
C ASN A 54 -10.81 8.12 -12.48
N MET A 55 -11.48 7.57 -11.48
CA MET A 55 -10.85 6.70 -10.50
C MET A 55 -10.28 5.43 -11.17
N ALA A 56 -11.06 4.79 -12.03
CA ALA A 56 -10.61 3.61 -12.75
C ALA A 56 -9.44 3.92 -13.70
N ARG A 57 -9.54 5.00 -14.47
CA ARG A 57 -8.55 5.35 -15.51
C ARG A 57 -7.23 5.90 -14.98
N ILE A 58 -7.29 6.73 -13.92
CA ILE A 58 -6.11 7.48 -13.44
C ILE A 58 -5.43 6.72 -12.30
N PHE A 59 -6.23 6.19 -11.38
CA PHE A 59 -5.74 5.54 -10.17
C PHE A 59 -5.84 4.02 -10.22
N TYR A 60 -6.34 3.46 -11.34
CA TYR A 60 -6.60 2.03 -11.50
C TYR A 60 -7.46 1.45 -10.37
N ALA A 61 -8.38 2.27 -9.85
CA ALA A 61 -9.20 1.89 -8.72
C ALA A 61 -10.31 0.92 -9.13
N GLU A 62 -10.51 -0.10 -8.32
CA GLU A 62 -11.67 -0.98 -8.39
C GLU A 62 -12.83 -0.32 -7.65
N ILE A 63 -14.00 -0.24 -8.28
CA ILE A 63 -15.18 0.44 -7.72
C ILE A 63 -16.27 -0.57 -7.46
N ASN A 64 -16.75 -0.62 -6.23
CA ASN A 64 -17.69 -1.63 -5.76
C ASN A 64 -18.83 -1.00 -4.96
N GLY A 65 -20.08 -1.30 -5.36
CA GLY A 65 -21.26 -1.06 -4.55
C GLY A 65 -21.50 -2.23 -3.59
N ARG A 66 -21.67 -1.97 -2.30
CA ARG A 66 -21.93 -2.99 -1.30
C ARG A 66 -22.88 -2.46 -0.22
N ASP A 67 -23.67 -3.36 0.35
CA ASP A 67 -24.44 -3.07 1.54
C ASP A 67 -23.51 -3.12 2.76
N PHE A 68 -23.30 -1.99 3.43
CA PHE A 68 -22.44 -1.90 4.61
C PHE A 68 -23.11 -2.42 5.89
N ASP A 69 -24.42 -2.68 5.84
CA ASP A 69 -25.16 -3.33 6.91
C ASP A 69 -25.05 -4.87 6.81
N ASP A 70 -24.63 -5.40 5.67
CA ASP A 70 -24.33 -6.82 5.50
C ASP A 70 -22.94 -7.16 6.07
N PRO A 71 -22.85 -8.02 7.10
CA PRO A 71 -21.58 -8.42 7.69
C PRO A 71 -20.58 -9.02 6.69
N SER A 72 -21.06 -9.68 5.63
CA SER A 72 -20.20 -10.27 4.60
C SER A 72 -19.40 -9.23 3.82
N THR A 73 -19.81 -7.96 3.82
CA THR A 73 -19.10 -6.86 3.17
C THR A 73 -17.72 -6.62 3.81
N LEU A 74 -17.58 -6.82 5.12
CA LEU A 74 -16.29 -6.74 5.80
C LEU A 74 -15.34 -7.83 5.29
N ASP A 75 -15.85 -9.06 5.12
CA ASP A 75 -15.05 -10.17 4.62
C ASP A 75 -14.60 -9.93 3.17
N PHE A 76 -15.45 -9.34 2.33
CA PHE A 76 -15.07 -8.95 0.97
C PHE A 76 -13.95 -7.92 0.95
N ILE A 77 -14.07 -6.86 1.75
CA ILE A 77 -13.05 -5.80 1.79
C ILE A 77 -11.74 -6.31 2.36
N ASN A 78 -11.79 -7.06 3.45
CA ASN A 78 -10.60 -7.65 4.05
C ASN A 78 -9.97 -8.70 3.13
N GLY A 79 -10.78 -9.51 2.46
CA GLY A 79 -10.32 -10.45 1.45
C GLY A 79 -9.61 -9.78 0.28
N TRP A 80 -10.14 -8.66 -0.21
CA TRP A 80 -9.49 -7.84 -1.23
C TRP A 80 -8.13 -7.31 -0.77
N CYS A 81 -8.04 -6.77 0.45
CA CYS A 81 -6.77 -6.30 1.01
C CYS A 81 -5.76 -7.44 1.17
N ASN A 82 -6.20 -8.59 1.66
CA ASN A 82 -5.37 -9.78 1.82
C ASN A 82 -4.82 -10.25 0.47
N GLU A 83 -5.64 -10.31 -0.56
CA GLU A 83 -5.23 -10.66 -1.93
C GLU A 83 -4.22 -9.67 -2.49
N LYS A 84 -4.54 -8.35 -2.47
CA LYS A 84 -3.68 -7.30 -3.05
C LYS A 84 -2.37 -7.11 -2.28
N SER A 85 -2.32 -7.48 -1.02
CA SER A 85 -1.10 -7.45 -0.20
C SER A 85 -0.36 -8.79 -0.15
N HIS A 86 -0.73 -9.78 -0.96
CA HIS A 86 -0.14 -11.13 -0.95
C HIS A 86 -0.15 -11.78 0.44
N GLY A 87 -1.24 -11.61 1.17
CA GLY A 87 -1.40 -12.18 2.50
C GLY A 87 -0.78 -11.38 3.65
N MET A 88 -0.14 -10.24 3.36
CA MET A 88 0.52 -9.42 4.39
C MET A 88 -0.45 -8.60 5.23
N ILE A 89 -1.63 -8.29 4.70
CA ILE A 89 -2.69 -7.52 5.37
C ILE A 89 -3.97 -8.35 5.38
N PRO A 90 -4.16 -9.23 6.38
CA PRO A 90 -5.32 -10.11 6.42
C PRO A 90 -6.63 -9.38 6.76
N SER A 91 -6.53 -8.24 7.44
CA SER A 91 -7.68 -7.42 7.81
C SER A 91 -7.28 -5.95 7.93
N VAL A 92 -8.10 -5.06 7.42
CA VAL A 92 -7.91 -3.60 7.43
C VAL A 92 -9.07 -2.88 8.10
N ILE A 93 -10.23 -3.52 8.20
CA ILE A 93 -11.45 -2.95 8.76
C ILE A 93 -12.19 -4.00 9.60
N ASP A 94 -12.60 -3.61 10.82
CA ASP A 94 -13.33 -4.49 11.73
C ASP A 94 -14.82 -4.20 11.74
N LYS A 95 -15.20 -2.96 11.44
CA LYS A 95 -16.59 -2.49 11.44
C LYS A 95 -16.75 -1.23 10.61
N PHE A 96 -17.95 -1.00 10.09
CA PHE A 96 -18.34 0.28 9.52
C PHE A 96 -18.92 1.22 10.59
N ASP A 97 -18.67 2.52 10.44
CA ASP A 97 -19.49 3.52 11.11
C ASP A 97 -20.87 3.52 10.42
N ARG A 98 -21.95 3.65 11.20
CA ARG A 98 -23.34 3.67 10.68
C ARG A 98 -23.62 4.80 9.67
N ARG A 99 -22.74 5.81 9.61
CA ARG A 99 -22.83 6.92 8.67
C ARG A 99 -21.84 6.80 7.52
N CYS A 100 -21.15 5.67 7.44
CA CYS A 100 -20.18 5.44 6.36
C CYS A 100 -20.93 5.24 5.04
N THR A 101 -20.72 6.13 4.10
CA THR A 101 -21.27 6.03 2.74
C THR A 101 -20.23 5.61 1.72
N PHE A 102 -18.95 5.89 2.02
CA PHE A 102 -17.79 5.54 1.18
C PHE A 102 -16.64 5.04 2.04
N GLN A 103 -15.96 4.02 1.53
CA GLN A 103 -14.69 3.55 2.06
C GLN A 103 -13.67 3.55 0.94
N LEU A 104 -12.59 4.33 1.11
CA LEU A 104 -11.45 4.35 0.20
C LEU A 104 -10.34 3.51 0.81
N ILE A 105 -9.80 2.59 0.03
CA ILE A 105 -8.70 1.72 0.49
C ILE A 105 -7.59 1.74 -0.54
N ASN A 106 -6.38 1.94 -0.06
CA ASN A 106 -5.16 1.79 -0.82
C ASN A 106 -4.31 0.71 -0.17
N ALA A 107 -3.92 -0.29 -0.93
CA ALA A 107 -3.01 -1.34 -0.52
C ALA A 107 -1.71 -1.22 -1.30
N LEU A 108 -0.58 -1.17 -0.58
CA LEU A 108 0.76 -1.16 -1.15
C LEU A 108 1.46 -2.45 -0.79
N TYR A 109 2.05 -3.09 -1.79
CA TYR A 109 2.93 -4.22 -1.61
C TYR A 109 4.30 -3.92 -2.21
N TYR A 110 5.34 -4.15 -1.43
CA TYR A 110 6.72 -4.05 -1.89
C TYR A 110 7.49 -5.30 -1.52
N SER A 111 8.18 -5.87 -2.50
CA SER A 111 9.14 -6.95 -2.30
C SER A 111 10.42 -6.59 -3.03
N GLY A 112 11.52 -6.46 -2.30
CA GLY A 112 12.81 -6.07 -2.84
C GLY A 112 13.89 -7.07 -2.49
N GLN A 113 14.86 -7.23 -3.39
CA GLN A 113 16.06 -8.01 -3.14
C GLN A 113 17.24 -7.07 -2.87
N TRP A 114 18.05 -7.45 -1.91
CA TRP A 114 19.30 -6.74 -1.69
C TRP A 114 20.19 -6.86 -2.92
N LYS A 115 20.74 -5.76 -3.40
CA LYS A 115 21.73 -5.78 -4.50
C LYS A 115 22.92 -6.69 -4.20
N LYS A 116 23.26 -6.80 -2.91
CA LYS A 116 24.27 -7.74 -2.38
C LYS A 116 23.59 -8.51 -1.23
N PRO A 117 23.00 -9.66 -1.52
CA PRO A 117 22.24 -10.40 -0.50
C PRO A 117 23.12 -10.81 0.67
N PHE A 118 22.52 -10.86 1.85
CA PHE A 118 23.12 -11.49 3.02
C PHE A 118 23.15 -13.02 2.78
N LYS A 119 24.22 -13.66 3.25
CA LYS A 119 24.30 -15.11 3.19
C LYS A 119 23.58 -15.70 4.42
N ALA A 120 22.81 -16.76 4.22
CA ALA A 120 22.15 -17.45 5.33
C ALA A 120 23.14 -17.94 6.38
N ALA A 121 24.34 -18.37 5.96
CA ALA A 121 25.40 -18.82 6.86
C ALA A 121 25.97 -17.72 7.76
N ASP A 122 25.78 -16.45 7.38
CA ASP A 122 26.22 -15.28 8.14
C ASP A 122 25.08 -14.71 9.02
N THR A 123 23.99 -15.49 9.22
CA THR A 123 22.88 -15.14 10.10
C THR A 123 22.97 -15.98 11.38
N TYR A 124 23.12 -15.33 12.50
CA TYR A 124 23.23 -15.99 13.82
C TYR A 124 22.57 -15.15 14.91
N ASP A 125 22.26 -15.79 16.03
CA ASP A 125 21.60 -15.13 17.15
C ASP A 125 22.51 -14.06 17.76
N SER A 126 21.98 -12.84 17.82
CA SER A 126 22.64 -11.67 18.42
C SER A 126 21.69 -10.90 19.30
N LEU A 127 22.26 -10.20 20.26
CA LEU A 127 21.51 -9.37 21.19
C LEU A 127 21.00 -8.09 20.48
N PHE A 128 19.70 -7.92 20.45
CA PHE A 128 19.04 -6.72 19.95
C PHE A 128 18.53 -5.87 21.11
N LYS A 129 18.95 -4.61 21.15
CA LYS A 129 18.53 -3.63 22.17
C LYS A 129 17.33 -2.84 21.65
N GLY A 130 16.15 -3.26 22.05
CA GLY A 130 14.90 -2.58 21.72
C GLY A 130 14.45 -1.62 22.82
N THR A 131 13.44 -0.82 22.56
CA THR A 131 12.85 0.12 23.54
C THR A 131 12.21 -0.57 24.75
N LYS A 132 11.85 -1.85 24.63
CA LYS A 132 11.24 -2.67 25.68
C LYS A 132 12.25 -3.59 26.40
N GLY A 133 13.52 -3.49 26.08
CA GLY A 133 14.58 -4.34 26.63
C GLY A 133 15.41 -5.05 25.57
N GLU A 134 16.24 -5.98 26.01
CA GLU A 134 17.10 -6.77 25.15
C GLU A 134 16.46 -8.10 24.80
N SER A 135 16.61 -8.53 23.55
CA SER A 135 16.12 -9.82 23.06
C SER A 135 17.15 -10.47 22.14
N SER A 136 17.25 -11.79 22.14
CA SER A 136 18.05 -12.52 21.16
C SER A 136 17.23 -12.68 19.88
N VAL A 137 17.81 -12.29 18.74
CA VAL A 137 17.19 -12.36 17.42
C VAL A 137 18.17 -12.90 16.40
N ALA A 138 17.69 -13.61 15.38
CA ALA A 138 18.48 -14.02 14.24
C ALA A 138 18.89 -12.77 13.44
N MET A 139 20.12 -12.34 13.59
CA MET A 139 20.68 -11.12 12.98
C MET A 139 21.48 -11.47 11.74
N MET A 140 21.16 -10.79 10.63
CA MET A 140 21.94 -10.90 9.39
C MET A 140 23.21 -10.08 9.50
N HIS A 141 24.37 -10.68 9.18
CA HIS A 141 25.65 -10.00 9.21
C HIS A 141 26.28 -9.91 7.82
N THR A 142 27.04 -8.85 7.59
CA THR A 142 27.85 -8.68 6.39
C THR A 142 29.06 -7.80 6.68
N GLU A 143 30.21 -8.17 6.11
CA GLU A 143 31.44 -7.36 6.15
C GLU A 143 31.52 -6.36 4.98
N LYS A 144 30.51 -6.34 4.12
CA LYS A 144 30.49 -5.47 2.94
C LYS A 144 30.20 -4.04 3.33
N ALA A 145 30.97 -3.11 2.77
CA ALA A 145 30.67 -1.69 2.88
C ALA A 145 29.30 -1.35 2.27
N VAL A 146 28.51 -0.59 2.98
CA VAL A 146 27.23 -0.04 2.54
C VAL A 146 27.35 1.47 2.42
N TYR A 147 26.66 2.02 1.42
CA TYR A 147 26.49 3.47 1.33
C TYR A 147 25.37 3.87 2.28
N TYR A 148 25.63 4.84 3.11
CA TYR A 148 24.66 5.41 4.05
C TYR A 148 24.42 6.87 3.70
N LEU A 149 23.18 7.28 3.71
CA LEU A 149 22.76 8.68 3.56
C LEU A 149 21.83 9.02 4.72
N GLU A 150 22.21 10.01 5.50
CA GLU A 150 21.35 10.61 6.52
C GLU A 150 20.67 11.83 5.92
N SER A 151 19.35 11.92 6.08
CA SER A 151 18.56 13.04 5.61
C SER A 151 17.42 13.34 6.57
N ASP A 152 16.88 14.56 6.51
CA ASP A 152 15.75 14.99 7.36
C ASP A 152 14.45 14.24 7.07
N PHE A 153 14.44 13.36 6.06
CA PHE A 153 13.30 12.53 5.64
C PHE A 153 13.46 11.05 6.01
N ALA A 154 14.50 10.69 6.75
CA ALA A 154 14.78 9.31 7.18
C ALA A 154 14.38 9.10 8.65
#